data_e0206844f319d6ab0f736e9d97a6f412
#
_entry.id   e0206844f319d6ab0f736e9d97a6f412
#
_cell.length_a   1.000
_cell.length_b   1.000
_cell.length_c   1.000
_cell.angle_alpha   90.00
_cell.angle_beta   90.00
_cell.angle_gamma   90.00
#
_symmetry.space_group_name_H-M   'P 1'
#
loop_
_entity.id
_entity.type
_entity.pdbx_description
1 polymer ?
#
loop_
_entity_poly.entity_id
_entity_poly.type
_entity_poly.pdbx_seq_one_letter_code
_entity_poly.pdbx_strand_id
1 'polypeptide(L)'
;MRALLPYLALYKRHKWMLSLGIVLAIVTLLASIGLLTLSGWLLSASAVAGVAGLYSFNYMLPAAGVRGAAITRTAGRYFERLVSHDATFRVLQHLRIYTFSKLLPLSPAGLARYRQGELLNRVVADVDTLDHLYLRVISPLVGAFVVIMVVTIGLSFLDFTLAFTLGGIMLLTLFLMPPLFYRAGKSTGQNLTHLRGQYRQQLTAWLQGQAELTIFGASDRYRTQLENTEIQWLEAQRRQSELTALSQAIMLLIGALAVILMLWMASGGVGGNAQPGALIALFVFCALAAFEALAPVTGAFQHLGQVIASAVRITDLTDQKPEVTFPDTQTRVADRVSLTLRDVQFTYPEQSQQALKGISLQVNAGEHIAILGRTGCGKSTLLQLLTRAWDPQQGEILLNDSPIASLNEAALRQTISVVPQRVHLFSATLRDNLLLASPGSSDEALAEILRRVGLEKLLEDAGLNSWLGEGGRQLSGGELRRLAIARALLHDAPLVLLDEPTEGLDATTESQILELLAEMMREKTVLMVTHRLRGLSRFQQIIVMDNGQIIEQGTHAELLARQGRYYQFKQGL
;
A
#
# COMPACT_ATOMS: atom_id res chain seq x y z
N MET A 1 -7.13 -4.63 -18.51
CA MET A 1 -8.22 -3.64 -18.64
C MET A 1 -9.32 -3.80 -17.58
N ARG A 2 -9.87 -5.00 -17.30
CA ARG A 2 -10.90 -5.19 -16.25
C ARG A 2 -10.45 -4.73 -14.86
N ALA A 3 -9.18 -4.95 -14.50
CA ALA A 3 -8.60 -4.51 -13.24
C ALA A 3 -8.58 -2.98 -13.02
N LEU A 4 -8.71 -2.18 -14.09
CA LEU A 4 -8.76 -0.71 -14.00
C LEU A 4 -10.17 -0.16 -13.73
N LEU A 5 -11.23 -0.95 -13.94
CA LEU A 5 -12.62 -0.48 -13.82
C LEU A 5 -12.97 0.08 -12.42
N PRO A 6 -12.58 -0.55 -11.30
CA PRO A 6 -12.85 -0.01 -9.97
C PRO A 6 -12.19 1.36 -9.76
N TYR A 7 -10.98 1.54 -10.29
CA TYR A 7 -10.22 2.79 -10.16
C TYR A 7 -10.79 3.88 -11.05
N LEU A 8 -11.24 3.55 -12.27
CA LEU A 8 -11.95 4.49 -13.14
C LEU A 8 -13.25 4.98 -12.50
N ALA A 9 -13.91 4.16 -11.69
CA ALA A 9 -15.10 4.59 -10.95
C ALA A 9 -14.76 5.68 -9.89
N LEU A 10 -13.57 5.64 -9.28
CA LEU A 10 -13.11 6.68 -8.36
C LEU A 10 -12.86 8.01 -9.06
N TYR A 11 -12.41 7.98 -10.32
CA TYR A 11 -12.26 9.18 -11.14
C TYR A 11 -13.60 9.91 -11.40
N LYS A 12 -14.71 9.20 -11.41
CA LYS A 12 -16.05 9.82 -11.59
C LYS A 12 -16.38 10.85 -10.51
N ARG A 13 -15.86 10.66 -9.29
CA ARG A 13 -16.08 11.59 -8.17
C ARG A 13 -15.43 12.96 -8.42
N HIS A 14 -14.33 13.01 -9.14
CA HIS A 14 -13.57 14.22 -9.44
C HIS A 14 -13.63 14.61 -10.94
N LYS A 15 -14.65 14.11 -11.67
CA LYS A 15 -14.76 14.25 -13.13
C LYS A 15 -14.65 15.69 -13.63
N TRP A 16 -15.20 16.65 -12.89
CA TRP A 16 -15.18 18.07 -13.30
C TRP A 16 -13.76 18.65 -13.27
N MET A 17 -12.99 18.39 -12.22
CA MET A 17 -11.59 18.86 -12.11
C MET A 17 -10.70 18.17 -13.14
N LEU A 18 -10.87 16.86 -13.32
CA LEU A 18 -10.12 16.09 -14.31
C LEU A 18 -10.46 16.56 -15.74
N SER A 19 -11.75 16.79 -16.05
CA SER A 19 -12.17 17.32 -17.35
C SER A 19 -11.63 18.74 -17.57
N LEU A 20 -11.63 19.61 -16.54
CA LEU A 20 -11.04 20.93 -16.63
C LEU A 20 -9.53 20.86 -16.92
N GLY A 21 -8.80 19.93 -16.29
CA GLY A 21 -7.39 19.67 -16.58
C GLY A 21 -7.16 19.29 -18.04
N ILE A 22 -7.99 18.40 -18.60
CA ILE A 22 -7.92 18.00 -20.02
C ILE A 22 -8.23 19.19 -20.94
N VAL A 23 -9.26 19.97 -20.64
CA VAL A 23 -9.60 21.17 -21.42
C VAL A 23 -8.44 22.18 -21.43
N LEU A 24 -7.83 22.44 -20.27
CA LEU A 24 -6.66 23.31 -20.17
C LEU A 24 -5.46 22.76 -20.94
N ALA A 25 -5.25 21.44 -20.94
CA ALA A 25 -4.21 20.81 -21.75
C ALA A 25 -4.47 21.01 -23.24
N ILE A 26 -5.70 20.80 -23.70
CA ILE A 26 -6.10 21.04 -25.08
C ILE A 26 -5.89 22.50 -25.48
N VAL A 27 -6.34 23.44 -24.67
CA VAL A 27 -6.16 24.89 -24.92
C VAL A 27 -4.68 25.24 -24.99
N THR A 28 -3.85 24.69 -24.11
CA THR A 28 -2.39 24.91 -24.10
C THR A 28 -1.73 24.37 -25.36
N LEU A 29 -2.12 23.17 -25.82
CA LEU A 29 -1.59 22.55 -27.03
C LEU A 29 -2.02 23.35 -28.28
N LEU A 30 -3.30 23.73 -28.37
CA LEU A 30 -3.81 24.53 -29.48
C LEU A 30 -3.14 25.91 -29.53
N ALA A 31 -2.91 26.54 -28.37
CA ALA A 31 -2.17 27.81 -28.28
C ALA A 31 -0.72 27.64 -28.73
N SER A 32 -0.05 26.51 -28.40
CA SER A 32 1.31 26.20 -28.84
C SER A 32 1.38 26.01 -30.37
N ILE A 33 0.43 25.25 -30.92
CA ILE A 33 0.34 25.01 -32.37
C ILE A 33 0.02 26.33 -33.09
N GLY A 34 -0.98 27.08 -32.61
CA GLY A 34 -1.37 28.37 -33.16
C GLY A 34 -0.25 29.41 -33.12
N LEU A 35 0.52 29.43 -32.01
CA LEU A 35 1.67 30.32 -31.88
C LEU A 35 2.71 30.09 -33.00
N LEU A 36 3.12 28.83 -33.21
CA LEU A 36 4.14 28.52 -34.20
C LEU A 36 3.59 28.69 -35.62
N THR A 37 2.38 28.22 -35.87
CA THR A 37 1.69 28.33 -37.15
C THR A 37 1.51 29.77 -37.57
N LEU A 38 0.97 30.61 -36.67
CA LEU A 38 0.69 32.03 -36.98
C LEU A 38 1.98 32.84 -37.07
N SER A 39 3.00 32.54 -36.28
CA SER A 39 4.31 33.19 -36.37
C SER A 39 5.00 32.88 -37.69
N GLY A 40 4.99 31.59 -38.12
CA GLY A 40 5.58 31.20 -39.40
C GLY A 40 4.85 31.83 -40.59
N TRP A 41 3.52 31.85 -40.55
CA TRP A 41 2.72 32.55 -41.55
C TRP A 41 2.99 34.05 -41.58
N LEU A 42 3.03 34.72 -40.42
CA LEU A 42 3.24 36.18 -40.32
C LEU A 42 4.62 36.60 -40.88
N LEU A 43 5.67 35.86 -40.51
CA LEU A 43 7.02 36.13 -41.03
C LEU A 43 7.10 35.99 -42.54
N SER A 44 6.53 34.91 -43.07
CA SER A 44 6.49 34.66 -44.52
C SER A 44 5.60 35.68 -45.27
N ALA A 45 4.45 36.01 -44.70
CA ALA A 45 3.53 37.01 -45.28
C ALA A 45 4.16 38.40 -45.29
N SER A 46 4.88 38.76 -44.22
CA SER A 46 5.61 40.05 -44.17
C SER A 46 6.73 40.10 -45.19
N ALA A 47 7.45 38.99 -45.40
CA ALA A 47 8.50 38.93 -46.43
C ALA A 47 7.90 39.09 -47.85
N VAL A 48 6.83 38.38 -48.14
CA VAL A 48 6.13 38.47 -49.43
C VAL A 48 5.57 39.87 -49.67
N ALA A 49 4.95 40.51 -48.66
CA ALA A 49 4.44 41.85 -48.72
C ALA A 49 5.56 42.90 -48.95
N GLY A 50 6.70 42.70 -48.30
CA GLY A 50 7.88 43.55 -48.47
C GLY A 50 8.46 43.51 -49.88
N VAL A 51 8.62 42.31 -50.45
CA VAL A 51 9.08 42.12 -51.84
C VAL A 51 8.07 42.69 -52.84
N ALA A 52 6.77 42.52 -52.58
CA ALA A 52 5.71 43.02 -53.45
C ALA A 52 5.41 44.53 -53.26
N GLY A 53 6.02 45.21 -52.34
CA GLY A 53 5.79 46.64 -52.05
C GLY A 53 4.39 46.95 -51.49
N LEU A 54 3.75 45.98 -50.84
CA LEU A 54 2.39 46.12 -50.30
C LEU A 54 2.40 46.84 -48.93
N TYR A 55 2.40 48.17 -48.96
CA TYR A 55 2.40 49.00 -47.73
C TYR A 55 1.10 48.94 -46.92
N SER A 56 0.03 48.37 -47.46
CA SER A 56 -1.26 48.16 -46.79
C SER A 56 -1.35 46.87 -45.98
N PHE A 57 -0.29 46.07 -45.95
CA PHE A 57 -0.29 44.82 -45.19
C PHE A 57 -0.47 45.07 -43.68
N ASN A 58 -1.57 44.57 -43.14
CA ASN A 58 -1.87 44.71 -41.72
C ASN A 58 -1.15 43.60 -40.91
N TYR A 59 0.00 43.93 -40.35
CA TYR A 59 0.76 43.05 -39.49
C TYR A 59 0.33 43.10 -38.02
N MET A 60 -0.42 44.14 -37.61
CA MET A 60 -0.76 44.37 -36.19
C MET A 60 -1.72 43.31 -35.65
N LEU A 61 -2.75 42.95 -36.43
CA LEU A 61 -3.73 41.96 -35.98
C LEU A 61 -3.13 40.54 -35.83
N PRO A 62 -2.37 39.99 -36.79
CA PRO A 62 -1.65 38.71 -36.60
C PRO A 62 -0.61 38.75 -35.47
N ALA A 63 0.11 39.86 -35.33
CA ALA A 63 1.07 40.03 -34.22
C ALA A 63 0.38 40.03 -32.85
N ALA A 64 -0.82 40.63 -32.74
CA ALA A 64 -1.65 40.51 -31.54
C ALA A 64 -2.08 39.07 -31.29
N GLY A 65 -2.44 38.30 -32.33
CA GLY A 65 -2.74 36.91 -32.25
C GLY A 65 -1.58 36.06 -31.75
N VAL A 66 -0.36 36.32 -32.24
CA VAL A 66 0.88 35.65 -31.76
C VAL A 66 1.12 35.93 -30.27
N ARG A 67 0.96 37.18 -29.83
CA ARG A 67 1.08 37.57 -28.41
C ARG A 67 0.00 36.86 -27.56
N GLY A 68 -1.26 36.87 -28.03
CA GLY A 68 -2.36 36.19 -27.36
C GLY A 68 -2.11 34.71 -27.21
N ALA A 69 -1.65 34.03 -28.26
CA ALA A 69 -1.30 32.61 -28.23
C ALA A 69 -0.15 32.31 -27.25
N ALA A 70 0.88 33.20 -27.20
CA ALA A 70 2.01 33.06 -26.26
C ALA A 70 1.55 33.19 -24.80
N ILE A 71 0.71 34.15 -24.49
CA ILE A 71 0.14 34.36 -23.16
C ILE A 71 -0.74 33.15 -22.78
N THR A 72 -1.65 32.76 -23.68
CA THR A 72 -2.56 31.62 -23.46
C THR A 72 -1.80 30.32 -23.25
N ARG A 73 -0.74 30.07 -24.03
CA ARG A 73 0.13 28.88 -23.83
C ARG A 73 0.78 28.89 -22.46
N THR A 74 1.31 30.00 -22.01
CA THR A 74 2.04 30.10 -20.73
C THR A 74 1.07 29.96 -19.55
N ALA A 75 -0.01 30.75 -19.56
CA ALA A 75 -1.05 30.71 -18.52
C ALA A 75 -1.77 29.34 -18.51
N GLY A 76 -2.13 28.83 -19.70
CA GLY A 76 -2.78 27.54 -19.84
C GLY A 76 -1.92 26.41 -19.26
N ARG A 77 -0.62 26.38 -19.54
CA ARG A 77 0.31 25.38 -19.00
C ARG A 77 0.42 25.48 -17.48
N TYR A 78 0.44 26.67 -16.92
CA TYR A 78 0.46 26.87 -15.48
C TYR A 78 -0.81 26.34 -14.82
N PHE A 79 -1.97 26.75 -15.29
CA PHE A 79 -3.25 26.32 -14.73
C PHE A 79 -3.53 24.83 -15.00
N GLU A 80 -3.15 24.30 -16.15
CA GLU A 80 -3.25 22.87 -16.48
C GLU A 80 -2.48 22.03 -15.43
N ARG A 81 -1.21 22.38 -15.18
CA ARG A 81 -0.43 21.67 -14.17
C ARG A 81 -1.05 21.77 -12.78
N LEU A 82 -1.47 22.97 -12.37
CA LEU A 82 -2.07 23.18 -11.06
C LEU A 82 -3.34 22.33 -10.88
N VAL A 83 -4.26 22.41 -11.83
CA VAL A 83 -5.56 21.69 -11.77
C VAL A 83 -5.37 20.18 -11.91
N SER A 84 -4.55 19.72 -12.85
CA SER A 84 -4.32 18.30 -13.08
C SER A 84 -3.65 17.64 -11.88
N HIS A 85 -2.65 18.28 -11.27
CA HIS A 85 -1.98 17.74 -10.09
C HIS A 85 -2.88 17.79 -8.85
N ASP A 86 -3.63 18.87 -8.61
CA ASP A 86 -4.59 18.90 -7.49
C ASP A 86 -5.65 17.81 -7.64
N ALA A 87 -6.19 17.63 -8.84
CA ALA A 87 -7.17 16.58 -9.13
C ALA A 87 -6.60 15.18 -8.87
N THR A 88 -5.39 14.90 -9.34
CA THR A 88 -4.74 13.59 -9.15
C THR A 88 -4.38 13.33 -7.70
N PHE A 89 -3.90 14.32 -6.95
CA PHE A 89 -3.64 14.16 -5.51
C PHE A 89 -4.91 13.85 -4.72
N ARG A 90 -6.04 14.46 -5.07
CA ARG A 90 -7.34 14.12 -4.45
C ARG A 90 -7.79 12.70 -4.78
N VAL A 91 -7.57 12.24 -6.01
CA VAL A 91 -7.84 10.85 -6.40
C VAL A 91 -6.93 9.90 -5.64
N LEU A 92 -5.62 10.19 -5.53
CA LEU A 92 -4.67 9.39 -4.75
C LEU A 92 -5.05 9.31 -3.27
N GLN A 93 -5.46 10.44 -2.68
CA GLN A 93 -5.94 10.48 -1.30
C GLN A 93 -7.11 9.50 -1.10
N HIS A 94 -8.12 9.56 -1.98
CA HIS A 94 -9.27 8.66 -1.91
C HIS A 94 -8.87 7.20 -2.12
N LEU A 95 -7.96 6.96 -3.06
CA LEU A 95 -7.48 5.61 -3.35
C LEU A 95 -6.71 5.01 -2.16
N ARG A 96 -5.85 5.81 -1.51
CA ARG A 96 -5.14 5.38 -0.29
C ARG A 96 -6.12 5.07 0.84
N ILE A 97 -7.10 5.96 1.08
CA ILE A 97 -8.15 5.73 2.08
C ILE A 97 -8.95 4.47 1.74
N TYR A 98 -9.33 4.29 0.48
CA TYR A 98 -10.05 3.09 0.02
C TYR A 98 -9.23 1.81 0.25
N THR A 99 -7.97 1.80 -0.20
CA THR A 99 -7.08 0.64 -0.02
C THR A 99 -6.87 0.32 1.45
N PHE A 100 -6.62 1.34 2.27
CA PHE A 100 -6.43 1.18 3.71
C PHE A 100 -7.70 0.69 4.41
N SER A 101 -8.88 1.22 4.05
CA SER A 101 -10.16 0.77 4.60
C SER A 101 -10.49 -0.69 4.28
N LYS A 102 -9.96 -1.21 3.17
CA LYS A 102 -10.08 -2.63 2.81
C LYS A 102 -9.08 -3.52 3.54
N LEU A 103 -7.94 -2.96 3.97
CA LEU A 103 -6.94 -3.67 4.77
C LEU A 103 -7.33 -3.81 6.24
N LEU A 104 -7.97 -2.79 6.81
CA LEU A 104 -8.34 -2.78 8.23
C LEU A 104 -9.16 -4.01 8.68
N PRO A 105 -10.15 -4.49 7.90
CA PRO A 105 -10.92 -5.67 8.29
C PRO A 105 -10.15 -6.99 8.11
N LEU A 106 -9.03 -6.98 7.38
CA LEU A 106 -8.21 -8.17 7.25
C LEU A 106 -7.54 -8.43 8.61
N SER A 107 -7.92 -9.52 9.24
CA SER A 107 -7.33 -9.91 10.52
C SER A 107 -5.81 -10.06 10.40
N PRO A 108 -5.06 -10.09 11.51
CA PRO A 108 -3.64 -10.40 11.48
C PRO A 108 -3.31 -11.65 10.65
N ALA A 109 -4.22 -12.59 10.61
CA ALA A 109 -4.17 -13.80 9.81
C ALA A 109 -4.15 -13.54 8.30
N GLY A 110 -5.03 -12.69 7.79
CA GLY A 110 -5.07 -12.33 6.36
C GLY A 110 -3.84 -11.53 5.93
N LEU A 111 -3.31 -10.69 6.82
CA LEU A 111 -2.10 -9.90 6.57
C LEU A 111 -0.80 -10.71 6.69
N ALA A 112 -0.79 -11.79 7.49
CA ALA A 112 0.38 -12.65 7.68
C ALA A 112 0.85 -13.35 6.40
N ARG A 113 -0.01 -13.46 5.38
CA ARG A 113 0.32 -13.99 4.05
C ARG A 113 1.29 -13.10 3.29
N TYR A 114 1.38 -11.81 3.64
CA TYR A 114 2.25 -10.85 2.99
C TYR A 114 3.49 -10.55 3.83
N ARG A 115 4.61 -10.37 3.17
CA ARG A 115 5.79 -9.80 3.83
C ARG A 115 5.55 -8.31 4.08
N GLN A 116 6.01 -7.79 5.21
CA GLN A 116 5.80 -6.38 5.58
C GLN A 116 6.24 -5.40 4.49
N GLY A 117 7.41 -5.64 3.88
CA GLY A 117 7.90 -4.81 2.79
C GLY A 117 7.05 -4.89 1.51
N GLU A 118 6.44 -6.03 1.22
CA GLU A 118 5.52 -6.21 0.09
C GLU A 118 4.22 -5.46 0.31
N LEU A 119 3.63 -5.56 1.49
CA LEU A 119 2.40 -4.86 1.85
C LEU A 119 2.58 -3.34 1.76
N LEU A 120 3.68 -2.83 2.33
CA LEU A 120 4.02 -1.42 2.25
C LEU A 120 4.20 -0.95 0.80
N ASN A 121 4.88 -1.75 -0.04
CA ASN A 121 5.04 -1.41 -1.45
C ASN A 121 3.71 -1.36 -2.19
N ARG A 122 2.76 -2.26 -1.91
CA ARG A 122 1.42 -2.26 -2.51
C ARG A 122 0.61 -1.03 -2.10
N VAL A 123 0.63 -0.67 -0.83
CA VAL A 123 -0.16 0.46 -0.30
C VAL A 123 0.41 1.81 -0.72
N VAL A 124 1.73 1.93 -0.89
CA VAL A 124 2.39 3.19 -1.22
C VAL A 124 2.73 3.24 -2.71
N ALA A 125 3.69 2.44 -3.16
CA ALA A 125 4.25 2.56 -4.50
C ALA A 125 3.29 2.15 -5.63
N ASP A 126 2.48 1.10 -5.42
CA ASP A 126 1.51 0.67 -6.42
C ASP A 126 0.34 1.64 -6.51
N VAL A 127 -0.10 2.21 -5.40
CA VAL A 127 -1.13 3.27 -5.40
C VAL A 127 -0.62 4.51 -6.13
N ASP A 128 0.63 4.95 -5.86
CA ASP A 128 1.22 6.10 -6.56
C ASP A 128 1.36 5.86 -8.06
N THR A 129 1.60 4.62 -8.49
CA THR A 129 1.66 4.28 -9.92
C THR A 129 0.33 4.48 -10.64
N LEU A 130 -0.81 4.38 -9.94
CA LEU A 130 -2.13 4.61 -10.53
C LEU A 130 -2.39 6.08 -10.91
N ASP A 131 -1.67 7.04 -10.33
CA ASP A 131 -1.67 8.44 -10.73
C ASP A 131 -1.28 8.61 -12.21
N HIS A 132 -0.36 7.80 -12.68
CA HIS A 132 0.10 7.82 -14.05
C HIS A 132 -1.01 7.50 -15.08
N LEU A 133 -2.10 6.84 -14.67
CA LEU A 133 -3.21 6.53 -15.57
C LEU A 133 -3.83 7.81 -16.13
N TYR A 134 -4.11 8.79 -15.30
CA TYR A 134 -4.70 10.05 -15.76
C TYR A 134 -3.66 10.94 -16.45
N LEU A 135 -2.57 11.27 -15.76
CA LEU A 135 -1.60 12.27 -16.23
C LEU A 135 -0.82 11.82 -17.46
N ARG A 136 -0.50 10.53 -17.55
CA ARG A 136 0.41 10.01 -18.59
C ARG A 136 -0.28 9.16 -19.66
N VAL A 137 -1.52 8.77 -19.46
CA VAL A 137 -2.27 7.94 -20.43
C VAL A 137 -3.51 8.65 -20.90
N ILE A 138 -4.48 8.94 -20.01
CA ILE A 138 -5.80 9.46 -20.41
C ILE A 138 -5.69 10.89 -20.97
N SER A 139 -5.09 11.81 -20.22
CA SER A 139 -5.00 13.22 -20.61
C SER A 139 -4.24 13.43 -21.92
N PRO A 140 -3.06 12.83 -22.17
CA PRO A 140 -2.35 12.95 -23.44
C PRO A 140 -3.12 12.35 -24.62
N LEU A 141 -3.78 11.20 -24.44
CA LEU A 141 -4.55 10.56 -25.53
C LEU A 141 -5.76 11.36 -25.94
N VAL A 142 -6.58 11.76 -24.96
CA VAL A 142 -7.78 12.58 -25.22
C VAL A 142 -7.37 13.93 -25.77
N GLY A 143 -6.35 14.56 -25.16
CA GLY A 143 -5.81 15.84 -25.61
C GLY A 143 -5.31 15.79 -27.06
N ALA A 144 -4.48 14.80 -27.41
CA ALA A 144 -3.99 14.62 -28.77
C ALA A 144 -5.13 14.38 -29.77
N PHE A 145 -6.09 13.50 -29.45
CA PHE A 145 -7.23 13.22 -30.33
C PHE A 145 -8.05 14.49 -30.62
N VAL A 146 -8.42 15.25 -29.58
CA VAL A 146 -9.21 16.48 -29.77
C VAL A 146 -8.41 17.54 -30.52
N VAL A 147 -7.13 17.72 -30.21
CA VAL A 147 -6.25 18.66 -30.91
C VAL A 147 -6.13 18.31 -32.38
N ILE A 148 -5.95 17.04 -32.75
CA ILE A 148 -5.90 16.60 -34.14
C ILE A 148 -7.19 16.94 -34.85
N MET A 149 -8.35 16.67 -34.24
CA MET A 149 -9.66 16.99 -34.83
C MET A 149 -9.82 18.49 -35.05
N VAL A 150 -9.50 19.32 -34.04
CA VAL A 150 -9.64 20.79 -34.14
C VAL A 150 -8.69 21.35 -35.20
N VAL A 151 -7.44 20.90 -35.24
CA VAL A 151 -6.44 21.36 -36.22
C VAL A 151 -6.88 20.94 -37.65
N THR A 152 -7.33 19.70 -37.82
CA THR A 152 -7.80 19.20 -39.13
C THR A 152 -9.00 20.00 -39.62
N ILE A 153 -10.00 20.24 -38.75
CA ILE A 153 -11.17 21.06 -39.08
C ILE A 153 -10.75 22.49 -39.39
N GLY A 154 -9.89 23.10 -38.59
CA GLY A 154 -9.40 24.45 -38.79
C GLY A 154 -8.67 24.62 -40.14
N LEU A 155 -7.79 23.69 -40.49
CA LEU A 155 -7.04 23.73 -41.73
C LEU A 155 -7.93 23.39 -42.96
N SER A 156 -9.00 22.63 -42.78
CA SER A 156 -9.92 22.26 -43.89
C SER A 156 -10.62 23.47 -44.51
N PHE A 157 -10.75 24.58 -43.78
CA PHE A 157 -11.26 25.85 -44.31
C PHE A 157 -10.29 26.52 -45.32
N LEU A 158 -8.98 26.18 -45.24
CA LEU A 158 -7.96 26.70 -46.16
C LEU A 158 -7.75 25.74 -47.34
N ASP A 159 -7.54 24.47 -47.04
CA ASP A 159 -7.40 23.41 -48.04
C ASP A 159 -7.81 22.06 -47.46
N PHE A 160 -8.82 21.44 -48.08
CA PHE A 160 -9.38 20.18 -47.63
C PHE A 160 -8.39 19.01 -47.75
N THR A 161 -7.66 18.94 -48.89
CA THR A 161 -6.73 17.83 -49.16
C THR A 161 -5.54 17.84 -48.19
N LEU A 162 -4.93 19.00 -48.02
CA LEU A 162 -3.81 19.19 -47.12
C LEU A 162 -4.20 18.92 -45.65
N ALA A 163 -5.36 19.43 -45.22
CA ALA A 163 -5.87 19.23 -43.87
C ALA A 163 -6.12 17.76 -43.54
N PHE A 164 -6.80 17.03 -44.42
CA PHE A 164 -7.11 15.62 -44.21
C PHE A 164 -5.88 14.72 -44.36
N THR A 165 -4.91 15.09 -45.20
CA THR A 165 -3.63 14.37 -45.30
C THR A 165 -2.86 14.48 -43.96
N LEU A 166 -2.70 15.68 -43.43
CA LEU A 166 -2.03 15.90 -42.16
C LEU A 166 -2.76 15.21 -41.01
N GLY A 167 -4.08 15.45 -40.90
CA GLY A 167 -4.94 14.84 -39.89
C GLY A 167 -4.95 13.31 -39.96
N GLY A 168 -4.99 12.75 -41.16
CA GLY A 168 -4.95 11.31 -41.42
C GLY A 168 -3.63 10.68 -40.95
N ILE A 169 -2.49 11.30 -41.26
CA ILE A 169 -1.17 10.84 -40.76
C ILE A 169 -1.11 10.89 -39.25
N MET A 170 -1.59 11.98 -38.64
CA MET A 170 -1.58 12.13 -37.17
C MET A 170 -2.52 11.12 -36.50
N LEU A 171 -3.74 10.89 -37.01
CA LEU A 171 -4.66 9.89 -36.49
C LEU A 171 -4.10 8.46 -36.65
N LEU A 172 -3.52 8.15 -37.81
CA LEU A 172 -2.89 6.86 -38.06
C LEU A 172 -1.75 6.63 -37.03
N THR A 173 -0.92 7.65 -36.80
CA THR A 173 0.15 7.61 -35.83
C THR A 173 -0.41 7.43 -34.42
N LEU A 174 -1.47 8.18 -34.05
CA LEU A 174 -2.12 8.09 -32.75
C LEU A 174 -2.69 6.70 -32.46
N PHE A 175 -3.27 6.03 -33.45
CA PHE A 175 -3.91 4.72 -33.25
C PHE A 175 -2.97 3.53 -33.48
N LEU A 176 -1.92 3.67 -34.27
CA LEU A 176 -1.00 2.58 -34.61
C LEU A 176 0.17 2.47 -33.65
N MET A 177 0.82 3.61 -33.33
CA MET A 177 2.05 3.60 -32.52
C MET A 177 1.84 3.05 -31.10
N PRO A 178 0.82 3.45 -30.38
CA PRO A 178 0.61 3.04 -29.01
C PRO A 178 0.44 1.53 -28.82
N PRO A 179 -0.48 0.82 -29.52
CA PRO A 179 -0.61 -0.61 -29.33
C PRO A 179 0.63 -1.39 -29.80
N LEU A 180 1.37 -0.88 -30.79
CA LEU A 180 2.62 -1.48 -31.25
C LEU A 180 3.67 -1.47 -30.13
N PHE A 181 3.94 -0.30 -29.55
CA PHE A 181 4.93 -0.16 -28.47
C PHE A 181 4.45 -0.77 -27.13
N TYR A 182 3.15 -0.80 -26.86
CA TYR A 182 2.63 -1.53 -25.73
C TYR A 182 2.91 -3.03 -25.84
N ARG A 183 2.66 -3.64 -27.00
CA ARG A 183 2.95 -5.05 -27.22
C ARG A 183 4.45 -5.36 -27.11
N ALA A 184 5.30 -4.52 -27.69
CA ALA A 184 6.76 -4.66 -27.62
C ALA A 184 7.32 -4.51 -26.21
N GLY A 185 6.74 -3.59 -25.41
CA GLY A 185 7.22 -3.27 -24.06
C GLY A 185 6.59 -4.05 -22.91
N LYS A 186 5.48 -4.79 -23.15
CA LYS A 186 4.69 -5.44 -22.10
C LYS A 186 5.52 -6.42 -21.26
N SER A 187 6.24 -7.31 -21.87
CA SER A 187 7.07 -8.31 -21.17
C SER A 187 8.22 -7.65 -20.41
N THR A 188 8.86 -6.66 -21.00
CA THR A 188 9.97 -5.91 -20.39
C THR A 188 9.48 -5.12 -19.17
N GLY A 189 8.33 -4.46 -19.26
CA GLY A 189 7.74 -3.71 -18.13
C GLY A 189 7.34 -4.59 -16.96
N GLN A 190 6.81 -5.79 -17.22
CA GLN A 190 6.49 -6.76 -16.16
C GLN A 190 7.76 -7.27 -15.47
N ASN A 191 8.79 -7.65 -16.26
CA ASN A 191 10.07 -8.07 -15.71
C ASN A 191 10.74 -6.98 -14.89
N LEU A 192 10.72 -5.74 -15.36
CA LEU A 192 11.29 -4.59 -14.64
C LEU A 192 10.68 -4.43 -13.26
N THR A 193 9.36 -4.53 -13.16
CA THR A 193 8.64 -4.40 -11.89
C THR A 193 8.96 -5.56 -10.94
N HIS A 194 9.04 -6.79 -11.46
CA HIS A 194 9.39 -7.97 -10.69
C HIS A 194 10.82 -7.88 -10.15
N LEU A 195 11.80 -7.60 -11.02
CA LEU A 195 13.22 -7.50 -10.66
C LEU A 195 13.48 -6.37 -9.65
N ARG A 196 12.80 -5.22 -9.79
CA ARG A 196 12.86 -4.14 -8.80
C ARG A 196 12.37 -4.60 -7.42
N GLY A 197 11.26 -5.34 -7.37
CA GLY A 197 10.73 -5.90 -6.13
C GLY A 197 11.70 -6.90 -5.51
N GLN A 198 12.27 -7.79 -6.31
CA GLN A 198 13.24 -8.78 -5.88
C GLN A 198 14.53 -8.14 -5.34
N TYR A 199 15.07 -7.14 -6.06
CA TYR A 199 16.26 -6.39 -5.62
C TYR A 199 16.03 -5.72 -4.26
N ARG A 200 14.91 -5.01 -4.09
CA ARG A 200 14.57 -4.37 -2.81
C ARG A 200 14.47 -5.38 -1.67
N GLN A 201 13.85 -6.52 -1.93
CA GLN A 201 13.72 -7.58 -0.93
C GLN A 201 15.08 -8.15 -0.52
N GLN A 202 15.95 -8.43 -1.50
CA GLN A 202 17.30 -8.94 -1.25
C GLN A 202 18.16 -7.89 -0.52
N LEU A 203 18.06 -6.61 -0.92
CA LEU A 203 18.78 -5.52 -0.26
C LEU A 203 18.33 -5.36 1.20
N THR A 204 17.03 -5.40 1.45
CA THR A 204 16.49 -5.32 2.82
C THR A 204 16.98 -6.50 3.66
N ALA A 205 16.93 -7.72 3.13
CA ALA A 205 17.42 -8.91 3.82
C ALA A 205 18.93 -8.83 4.10
N TRP A 206 19.72 -8.32 3.16
CA TRP A 206 21.15 -8.12 3.33
C TRP A 206 21.46 -7.08 4.42
N LEU A 207 20.74 -5.95 4.45
CA LEU A 207 20.91 -4.91 5.47
C LEU A 207 20.50 -5.40 6.86
N GLN A 208 19.38 -6.10 6.98
CA GLN A 208 18.90 -6.61 8.26
C GLN A 208 19.71 -7.78 8.81
N GLY A 209 20.27 -8.60 7.91
CA GLY A 209 21.04 -9.79 8.28
C GLY A 209 22.56 -9.57 8.31
N GLN A 210 23.06 -8.34 8.34
CA GLN A 210 24.50 -8.04 8.25
C GLN A 210 25.33 -8.71 9.35
N ALA A 211 24.80 -8.73 10.58
CA ALA A 211 25.50 -9.34 11.71
C ALA A 211 25.70 -10.85 11.49
N GLU A 212 24.64 -11.56 11.11
CA GLU A 212 24.68 -12.99 10.82
C GLU A 212 25.54 -13.31 9.61
N LEU A 213 25.39 -12.52 8.53
CA LEU A 213 26.18 -12.70 7.33
C LEU A 213 27.68 -12.54 7.57
N THR A 214 28.05 -11.61 8.48
CA THR A 214 29.44 -11.39 8.87
C THR A 214 29.97 -12.53 9.72
N ILE A 215 29.20 -12.97 10.73
CA ILE A 215 29.58 -14.07 11.63
C ILE A 215 29.78 -15.38 10.85
N PHE A 216 28.90 -15.66 9.90
CA PHE A 216 28.98 -16.89 9.08
C PHE A 216 29.84 -16.76 7.82
N GLY A 217 30.51 -15.61 7.58
CA GLY A 217 31.33 -15.36 6.40
C GLY A 217 30.55 -15.44 5.08
N ALA A 218 29.24 -15.17 5.11
CA ALA A 218 28.33 -15.31 3.98
C ALA A 218 28.08 -14.00 3.22
N SER A 219 28.65 -12.89 3.66
CA SER A 219 28.40 -11.54 3.13
C SER A 219 28.69 -11.45 1.63
N ASP A 220 29.85 -11.97 1.18
CA ASP A 220 30.24 -11.89 -0.23
C ASP A 220 29.32 -12.71 -1.15
N ARG A 221 28.85 -13.87 -0.69
CA ARG A 221 27.92 -14.70 -1.45
C ARG A 221 26.58 -13.99 -1.62
N TYR A 222 26.06 -13.37 -0.57
CA TYR A 222 24.81 -12.60 -0.62
C TYR A 222 24.94 -11.33 -1.46
N ARG A 223 26.09 -10.66 -1.37
CA ARG A 223 26.42 -9.51 -2.20
C ARG A 223 26.44 -9.89 -3.69
N THR A 224 27.11 -10.97 -4.04
CA THR A 224 27.15 -11.47 -5.44
C THR A 224 25.74 -11.78 -5.96
N GLN A 225 24.88 -12.36 -5.13
CA GLN A 225 23.48 -12.61 -5.51
C GLN A 225 22.70 -11.32 -5.73
N LEU A 226 22.89 -10.31 -4.88
CA LEU A 226 22.30 -8.98 -5.03
C LEU A 226 22.77 -8.29 -6.31
N GLU A 227 24.08 -8.29 -6.58
CA GLU A 227 24.71 -7.73 -7.78
C GLU A 227 24.18 -8.41 -9.05
N ASN A 228 24.02 -9.73 -9.06
CA ASN A 228 23.42 -10.45 -10.19
C ASN A 228 21.96 -10.01 -10.46
N THR A 229 21.18 -9.80 -9.41
CA THR A 229 19.81 -9.30 -9.57
C THR A 229 19.80 -7.86 -10.07
N GLU A 230 20.74 -7.04 -9.59
CA GLU A 230 20.91 -5.66 -10.04
C GLU A 230 21.27 -5.59 -11.52
N ILE A 231 22.21 -6.41 -11.99
CA ILE A 231 22.60 -6.49 -13.42
C ILE A 231 21.38 -6.83 -14.28
N GLN A 232 20.59 -7.83 -13.87
CA GLN A 232 19.36 -8.20 -14.59
C GLN A 232 18.33 -7.07 -14.61
N TRP A 233 18.17 -6.37 -13.49
CA TRP A 233 17.27 -5.22 -13.39
C TRP A 233 17.74 -4.06 -14.27
N LEU A 234 19.03 -3.72 -14.25
CA LEU A 234 19.61 -2.67 -15.09
C LEU A 234 19.49 -3.02 -16.59
N GLU A 235 19.67 -4.29 -16.97
CA GLU A 235 19.47 -4.74 -18.34
C GLU A 235 18.00 -4.61 -18.78
N ALA A 236 17.05 -4.97 -17.92
CA ALA A 236 15.62 -4.76 -18.19
C ALA A 236 15.29 -3.26 -18.33
N GLN A 237 15.89 -2.41 -17.50
CA GLN A 237 15.75 -0.97 -17.58
C GLN A 237 16.34 -0.39 -18.88
N ARG A 238 17.51 -0.88 -19.27
CA ARG A 238 18.13 -0.51 -20.55
C ARG A 238 17.24 -0.84 -21.73
N ARG A 239 16.70 -2.06 -21.80
CA ARG A 239 15.77 -2.47 -22.87
C ARG A 239 14.53 -1.59 -22.91
N GLN A 240 13.98 -1.22 -21.73
CA GLN A 240 12.85 -0.30 -21.64
C GLN A 240 13.22 1.08 -22.21
N SER A 241 14.41 1.59 -21.88
CA SER A 241 14.91 2.88 -22.38
C SER A 241 15.17 2.85 -23.89
N GLU A 242 15.70 1.74 -24.42
CA GLU A 242 15.92 1.54 -25.87
C GLU A 242 14.60 1.55 -26.64
N LEU A 243 13.54 0.89 -26.12
CA LEU A 243 12.20 0.93 -26.71
C LEU A 243 11.62 2.36 -26.67
N THR A 244 11.85 3.09 -25.60
CA THR A 244 11.46 4.50 -25.48
C THR A 244 12.15 5.35 -26.52
N ALA A 245 13.46 5.25 -26.62
CA ALA A 245 14.25 5.99 -27.59
C ALA A 245 13.85 5.66 -29.03
N LEU A 246 13.62 4.37 -29.32
CA LEU A 246 13.13 3.94 -30.65
C LEU A 246 11.75 4.53 -30.97
N SER A 247 10.83 4.54 -30.01
CA SER A 247 9.49 5.12 -30.21
C SER A 247 9.57 6.62 -30.50
N GLN A 248 10.43 7.34 -29.79
CA GLN A 248 10.66 8.77 -30.02
C GLN A 248 11.32 9.04 -31.37
N ALA A 249 12.32 8.23 -31.74
CA ALA A 249 12.98 8.35 -33.03
C ALA A 249 12.04 8.12 -34.21
N ILE A 250 11.18 7.09 -34.12
CA ILE A 250 10.16 6.83 -35.16
C ILE A 250 9.14 7.98 -35.22
N MET A 251 8.71 8.50 -34.07
CA MET A 251 7.80 9.64 -34.02
C MET A 251 8.39 10.89 -34.68
N LEU A 252 9.66 11.17 -34.37
CA LEU A 252 10.40 12.28 -34.98
C LEU A 252 10.52 12.10 -36.51
N LEU A 253 10.82 10.88 -36.96
CA LEU A 253 10.93 10.55 -38.38
C LEU A 253 9.58 10.74 -39.10
N ILE A 254 8.48 10.24 -38.52
CA ILE A 254 7.14 10.42 -39.10
C ILE A 254 6.80 11.92 -39.15
N GLY A 255 7.09 12.66 -38.10
CA GLY A 255 6.87 14.10 -38.05
C GLY A 255 7.67 14.85 -39.13
N ALA A 256 8.95 14.53 -39.28
CA ALA A 256 9.81 15.13 -40.31
C ALA A 256 9.31 14.81 -41.73
N LEU A 257 8.91 13.56 -42.00
CA LEU A 257 8.35 13.16 -43.28
C LEU A 257 7.00 13.86 -43.55
N ALA A 258 6.17 14.02 -42.53
CA ALA A 258 4.90 14.74 -42.65
C ALA A 258 5.14 16.22 -42.97
N VAL A 259 6.14 16.86 -42.35
CA VAL A 259 6.53 18.26 -42.64
C VAL A 259 7.00 18.40 -44.09
N ILE A 260 7.86 17.47 -44.57
CA ILE A 260 8.36 17.47 -45.96
C ILE A 260 7.19 17.25 -46.94
N LEU A 261 6.29 16.32 -46.62
CA LEU A 261 5.11 16.06 -47.44
C LEU A 261 4.19 17.29 -47.50
N MET A 262 3.94 17.96 -46.39
CA MET A 262 3.17 19.20 -46.36
C MET A 262 3.82 20.32 -47.18
N LEU A 263 5.14 20.46 -47.10
CA LEU A 263 5.89 21.40 -47.93
C LEU A 263 5.71 21.12 -49.40
N TRP A 264 5.88 19.85 -49.80
CA TRP A 264 5.75 19.42 -51.19
C TRP A 264 4.32 19.64 -51.75
N MET A 265 3.32 19.21 -50.97
CA MET A 265 1.91 19.37 -51.40
C MET A 265 1.50 20.85 -51.43
N ALA A 266 1.86 21.64 -50.42
CA ALA A 266 1.51 23.05 -50.34
C ALA A 266 2.20 23.89 -51.44
N SER A 267 3.40 23.50 -51.88
CA SER A 267 4.11 24.14 -52.98
C SER A 267 3.39 23.97 -54.33
N GLY A 268 2.61 22.87 -54.48
CA GLY A 268 1.76 22.63 -55.66
C GLY A 268 0.49 23.46 -55.71
N GLY A 269 0.13 24.16 -54.63
CA GLY A 269 -1.06 25.00 -54.50
C GLY A 269 -1.80 24.78 -53.19
N VAL A 270 -2.53 25.80 -52.72
CA VAL A 270 -3.37 25.75 -51.52
C VAL A 270 -4.71 26.39 -51.81
N GLY A 271 -5.82 25.67 -51.58
CA GLY A 271 -7.17 26.20 -51.73
C GLY A 271 -7.49 26.65 -53.17
N GLY A 272 -6.92 25.99 -54.19
CA GLY A 272 -7.07 26.35 -55.58
C GLY A 272 -6.18 27.50 -56.05
N ASN A 273 -5.33 28.07 -55.20
CA ASN A 273 -4.36 29.09 -55.56
C ASN A 273 -3.00 28.44 -55.92
N ALA A 274 -2.57 28.60 -57.17
CA ALA A 274 -1.30 28.06 -57.66
C ALA A 274 -0.06 28.79 -57.10
N GLN A 275 -0.24 29.98 -56.52
CA GLN A 275 0.82 30.76 -55.86
C GLN A 275 0.47 31.00 -54.36
N PRO A 276 0.53 29.99 -53.52
CA PRO A 276 0.03 30.06 -52.15
C PRO A 276 0.82 30.98 -51.22
N GLY A 277 2.06 31.36 -51.58
CA GLY A 277 2.86 32.30 -50.83
C GLY A 277 3.07 31.88 -49.38
N ALA A 278 2.68 32.76 -48.44
CA ALA A 278 2.84 32.54 -47.02
C ALA A 278 2.03 31.34 -46.46
N LEU A 279 1.03 30.81 -47.15
CA LEU A 279 0.25 29.66 -46.71
C LEU A 279 1.10 28.38 -46.68
N ILE A 280 2.14 28.30 -47.50
CA ILE A 280 3.12 27.17 -47.42
C ILE A 280 3.72 27.10 -46.00
N ALA A 281 4.20 28.23 -45.50
CA ALA A 281 4.77 28.30 -44.16
C ALA A 281 3.73 27.94 -43.09
N LEU A 282 2.48 28.38 -43.24
CA LEU A 282 1.39 28.03 -42.32
C LEU A 282 1.24 26.51 -42.19
N PHE A 283 1.13 25.78 -43.28
CA PHE A 283 0.96 24.32 -43.25
C PHE A 283 2.20 23.59 -42.72
N VAL A 284 3.39 24.05 -43.09
CA VAL A 284 4.67 23.47 -42.63
C VAL A 284 4.85 23.64 -41.14
N PHE A 285 4.68 24.85 -40.64
CA PHE A 285 4.84 25.11 -39.18
C PHE A 285 3.70 24.51 -38.37
N CYS A 286 2.50 24.43 -38.92
CA CYS A 286 1.40 23.72 -38.28
C CYS A 286 1.70 22.22 -38.15
N ALA A 287 2.19 21.57 -39.19
CA ALA A 287 2.58 20.17 -39.14
C ALA A 287 3.69 19.94 -38.09
N LEU A 288 4.73 20.80 -38.08
CA LEU A 288 5.82 20.70 -37.11
C LEU A 288 5.31 20.80 -35.66
N ALA A 289 4.47 21.81 -35.38
CA ALA A 289 3.93 22.04 -34.05
C ALA A 289 2.91 20.95 -33.63
N ALA A 290 2.11 20.46 -34.56
CA ALA A 290 1.09 19.45 -34.27
C ALA A 290 1.71 18.09 -33.90
N PHE A 291 2.82 17.71 -34.52
CA PHE A 291 3.55 16.48 -34.15
C PHE A 291 4.20 16.58 -32.77
N GLU A 292 4.57 17.77 -32.30
CA GLU A 292 5.04 17.95 -30.92
C GLU A 292 3.94 17.60 -29.90
N ALA A 293 2.66 17.82 -30.23
CA ALA A 293 1.52 17.43 -29.39
C ALA A 293 1.34 15.92 -29.27
N LEU A 294 1.87 15.13 -30.19
CA LEU A 294 1.85 13.66 -30.14
C LEU A 294 2.99 13.05 -29.32
N ALA A 295 4.05 13.80 -29.03
CA ALA A 295 5.22 13.30 -28.32
C ALA A 295 4.89 12.63 -26.97
N PRO A 296 4.01 13.17 -26.10
CA PRO A 296 3.65 12.52 -24.83
C PRO A 296 2.91 11.18 -24.99
N VAL A 297 2.25 10.98 -26.13
CA VAL A 297 1.45 9.78 -26.41
C VAL A 297 2.32 8.52 -26.53
N THR A 298 3.55 8.66 -27.03
CA THR A 298 4.49 7.53 -27.15
C THR A 298 4.87 6.95 -25.80
N GLY A 299 5.05 7.80 -24.78
CA GLY A 299 5.35 7.39 -23.40
C GLY A 299 4.14 6.81 -22.65
N ALA A 300 2.90 7.18 -23.05
CA ALA A 300 1.69 6.79 -22.34
C ALA A 300 1.53 5.27 -22.22
N PHE A 301 1.90 4.52 -23.24
CA PHE A 301 1.69 3.07 -23.29
C PHE A 301 2.72 2.27 -22.49
N GLN A 302 3.89 2.82 -22.26
CA GLN A 302 4.89 2.22 -21.37
C GLN A 302 4.40 2.27 -19.94
N HIS A 303 3.80 3.40 -19.54
CA HIS A 303 3.21 3.56 -18.21
C HIS A 303 1.94 2.71 -18.02
N LEU A 304 1.17 2.48 -19.08
CA LEU A 304 -0.04 1.65 -19.03
C LEU A 304 0.26 0.23 -18.53
N GLY A 305 1.34 -0.39 -18.97
CA GLY A 305 1.75 -1.72 -18.50
C GLY A 305 2.03 -1.74 -16.99
N GLN A 306 2.73 -0.73 -16.48
CA GLN A 306 3.01 -0.59 -15.06
C GLN A 306 1.74 -0.32 -14.25
N VAL A 307 0.87 0.56 -14.73
CA VAL A 307 -0.43 0.89 -14.12
C VAL A 307 -1.31 -0.36 -14.02
N ILE A 308 -1.41 -1.15 -15.08
CA ILE A 308 -2.20 -2.39 -15.06
C ILE A 308 -1.63 -3.38 -14.05
N ALA A 309 -0.31 -3.57 -14.00
CA ALA A 309 0.33 -4.47 -13.06
C ALA A 309 0.11 -4.04 -11.60
N SER A 310 0.21 -2.74 -11.31
CA SER A 310 -0.08 -2.19 -9.98
C SER A 310 -1.55 -2.30 -9.62
N ALA A 311 -2.46 -2.03 -10.56
CA ALA A 311 -3.89 -2.19 -10.37
C ALA A 311 -4.27 -3.64 -10.03
N VAL A 312 -3.69 -4.63 -10.70
CA VAL A 312 -3.92 -6.06 -10.39
C VAL A 312 -3.48 -6.36 -8.96
N ARG A 313 -2.27 -5.96 -8.56
CA ARG A 313 -1.76 -6.22 -7.20
C ARG A 313 -2.61 -5.55 -6.11
N ILE A 314 -3.11 -4.34 -6.36
CA ILE A 314 -3.99 -3.66 -5.39
C ILE A 314 -5.36 -4.36 -5.38
N THR A 315 -5.89 -4.76 -6.53
CA THR A 315 -7.17 -5.48 -6.62
C THR A 315 -7.08 -6.83 -5.89
N ASP A 316 -6.01 -7.58 -6.09
CA ASP A 316 -5.78 -8.84 -5.35
C ASP A 316 -5.75 -8.64 -3.83
N LEU A 317 -5.31 -7.47 -3.38
CA LEU A 317 -5.29 -7.13 -1.96
C LEU A 317 -6.68 -6.69 -1.45
N THR A 318 -7.38 -5.87 -2.23
CA THR A 318 -8.68 -5.27 -1.81
C THR A 318 -9.87 -6.20 -1.98
N ASP A 319 -9.75 -7.21 -2.84
CA ASP A 319 -10.80 -8.21 -3.08
C ASP A 319 -10.74 -9.39 -2.08
N GLN A 320 -9.71 -9.41 -1.21
CA GLN A 320 -9.64 -10.40 -0.15
C GLN A 320 -10.82 -10.23 0.81
N LYS A 321 -11.44 -11.36 1.11
CA LYS A 321 -12.47 -11.41 2.15
C LYS A 321 -11.78 -11.57 3.51
N PRO A 322 -12.23 -10.86 4.53
CA PRO A 322 -11.78 -11.10 5.89
C PRO A 322 -12.04 -12.57 6.28
N GLU A 323 -11.05 -13.21 6.91
CA GLU A 323 -11.20 -14.57 7.44
C GLU A 323 -12.22 -14.60 8.60
N VAL A 324 -12.37 -13.48 9.29
CA VAL A 324 -13.30 -13.30 10.40
C VAL A 324 -14.16 -12.07 10.14
N THR A 325 -15.46 -12.19 10.34
CA THR A 325 -16.42 -11.08 10.23
C THR A 325 -17.13 -10.88 11.55
N PHE A 326 -17.23 -9.61 11.97
CA PHE A 326 -17.92 -9.24 13.20
C PHE A 326 -19.33 -8.69 12.89
N PRO A 327 -20.36 -9.06 13.68
CA PRO A 327 -21.69 -8.47 13.54
C PRO A 327 -21.71 -7.02 14.04
N ASP A 328 -22.60 -6.20 13.45
CA ASP A 328 -22.78 -4.80 13.86
C ASP A 328 -23.69 -4.63 15.10
N THR A 329 -24.11 -5.73 15.73
CA THR A 329 -25.01 -5.69 16.90
C THR A 329 -24.27 -5.19 18.13
N GLN A 330 -24.84 -4.21 18.83
CA GLN A 330 -24.30 -3.79 20.11
C GLN A 330 -24.47 -4.89 21.15
N THR A 331 -23.36 -5.34 21.73
CA THR A 331 -23.35 -6.35 22.80
C THR A 331 -22.82 -5.72 24.08
N ARG A 332 -23.52 -5.95 25.20
CA ARG A 332 -23.08 -5.47 26.50
C ARG A 332 -21.91 -6.35 27.00
N VAL A 333 -20.84 -5.71 27.44
CA VAL A 333 -19.72 -6.39 28.10
C VAL A 333 -20.13 -6.77 29.53
N ALA A 334 -19.89 -8.02 29.93
CA ALA A 334 -20.15 -8.48 31.28
C ALA A 334 -18.91 -8.24 32.17
N ASP A 335 -19.14 -7.92 33.44
CA ASP A 335 -18.08 -7.69 34.43
C ASP A 335 -17.32 -8.98 34.80
N ARG A 336 -17.96 -10.12 34.63
CA ARG A 336 -17.38 -11.46 34.86
C ARG A 336 -17.63 -12.33 33.65
N VAL A 337 -16.61 -13.06 33.24
CA VAL A 337 -16.65 -13.86 32.01
C VAL A 337 -16.18 -15.28 32.29
N SER A 338 -17.05 -16.25 31.94
CA SER A 338 -16.68 -17.66 31.80
C SER A 338 -16.32 -17.98 30.35
N LEU A 339 -15.45 -18.94 30.15
CA LEU A 339 -15.00 -19.40 28.83
C LEU A 339 -15.28 -20.89 28.68
N THR A 340 -15.97 -21.27 27.61
CA THR A 340 -16.21 -22.68 27.28
C THR A 340 -15.81 -22.95 25.84
N LEU A 341 -14.99 -23.96 25.65
CA LEU A 341 -14.62 -24.52 24.35
C LEU A 341 -15.26 -25.91 24.22
N ARG A 342 -15.90 -26.20 23.09
CA ARG A 342 -16.53 -27.48 22.79
C ARG A 342 -16.00 -28.03 21.48
N ASP A 343 -15.23 -29.12 21.53
CA ASP A 343 -14.66 -29.85 20.38
C ASP A 343 -14.03 -28.94 19.33
N VAL A 344 -13.21 -27.95 19.77
CA VAL A 344 -12.60 -26.94 18.90
C VAL A 344 -11.50 -27.58 18.06
N GLN A 345 -11.66 -27.50 16.72
CA GLN A 345 -10.69 -28.01 15.75
C GLN A 345 -10.25 -26.88 14.81
N PHE A 346 -8.96 -26.86 14.51
CA PHE A 346 -8.40 -25.82 13.65
C PHE A 346 -7.16 -26.31 12.87
N THR A 347 -7.13 -25.95 11.57
CA THR A 347 -6.01 -26.15 10.66
C THR A 347 -5.70 -24.85 9.96
N TYR A 348 -4.43 -24.43 9.93
CA TYR A 348 -4.03 -23.25 9.16
C TYR A 348 -4.21 -23.49 7.65
N PRO A 349 -4.65 -22.51 6.86
CA PRO A 349 -4.99 -22.68 5.43
C PRO A 349 -3.90 -23.30 4.57
N GLU A 350 -2.62 -23.08 4.92
CA GLU A 350 -1.47 -23.58 4.16
C GLU A 350 -0.84 -24.85 4.74
N GLN A 351 -1.47 -25.42 5.78
CA GLN A 351 -0.97 -26.61 6.46
C GLN A 351 -1.95 -27.77 6.29
N SER A 352 -1.41 -28.97 6.11
CA SER A 352 -2.20 -30.22 6.08
C SER A 352 -2.44 -30.80 7.47
N GLN A 353 -1.68 -30.35 8.47
CA GLN A 353 -1.74 -30.87 9.84
C GLN A 353 -2.63 -29.99 10.71
N GLN A 354 -3.57 -30.61 11.42
CA GLN A 354 -4.41 -29.92 12.40
C GLN A 354 -3.57 -29.38 13.55
N ALA A 355 -3.70 -28.07 13.82
CA ALA A 355 -3.07 -27.40 14.95
C ALA A 355 -3.82 -27.66 16.27
N LEU A 356 -5.16 -27.79 16.21
CA LEU A 356 -6.01 -28.18 17.33
C LEU A 356 -6.95 -29.31 16.89
N LYS A 357 -7.07 -30.36 17.74
CA LYS A 357 -7.74 -31.60 17.42
C LYS A 357 -8.82 -31.94 18.45
N GLY A 358 -9.88 -31.12 18.51
CA GLY A 358 -11.00 -31.35 19.43
C GLY A 358 -10.71 -30.90 20.87
N ILE A 359 -10.34 -29.65 21.04
CA ILE A 359 -10.12 -29.06 22.37
C ILE A 359 -11.45 -28.75 23.03
N SER A 360 -11.68 -29.38 24.20
CA SER A 360 -12.81 -29.09 25.08
C SER A 360 -12.30 -28.63 26.45
N LEU A 361 -12.74 -27.45 26.88
CA LEU A 361 -12.27 -26.79 28.09
C LEU A 361 -13.35 -25.89 28.64
N GLN A 362 -13.50 -25.89 29.96
CA GLN A 362 -14.38 -24.98 30.68
C GLN A 362 -13.58 -24.22 31.74
N VAL A 363 -13.73 -22.90 31.74
CA VAL A 363 -13.12 -21.96 32.70
C VAL A 363 -14.23 -21.14 33.32
N ASN A 364 -14.40 -21.25 34.62
CA ASN A 364 -15.42 -20.51 35.34
C ASN A 364 -15.00 -19.04 35.53
N ALA A 365 -15.97 -18.16 35.71
CA ALA A 365 -15.69 -16.75 35.96
C ALA A 365 -14.85 -16.56 37.25
N GLY A 366 -13.71 -15.88 37.11
CA GLY A 366 -12.76 -15.67 38.20
C GLY A 366 -11.77 -16.83 38.41
N GLU A 367 -11.82 -17.86 37.57
CA GLU A 367 -10.90 -18.99 37.63
C GLU A 367 -9.58 -18.70 36.91
N HIS A 368 -8.46 -19.14 37.48
CA HIS A 368 -7.13 -19.05 36.88
C HIS A 368 -6.67 -20.42 36.39
N ILE A 369 -6.47 -20.55 35.10
CA ILE A 369 -6.04 -21.78 34.45
C ILE A 369 -4.69 -21.58 33.78
N ALA A 370 -3.79 -22.56 33.94
CA ALA A 370 -2.52 -22.62 33.22
C ALA A 370 -2.55 -23.70 32.15
N ILE A 371 -2.11 -23.37 30.95
CA ILE A 371 -1.92 -24.33 29.84
C ILE A 371 -0.43 -24.55 29.65
N LEU A 372 0.01 -25.77 29.92
CA LEU A 372 1.39 -26.22 29.79
C LEU A 372 1.54 -27.10 28.54
N GLY A 373 2.65 -26.99 27.84
CA GLY A 373 2.97 -27.87 26.71
C GLY A 373 4.23 -27.46 25.97
N ARG A 374 4.75 -28.35 25.15
CA ARG A 374 5.94 -28.08 24.32
C ARG A 374 5.64 -27.01 23.28
N THR A 375 6.70 -26.36 22.79
CA THR A 375 6.58 -25.44 21.64
C THR A 375 5.98 -26.17 20.44
N GLY A 376 5.01 -25.56 19.78
CA GLY A 376 4.32 -26.14 18.62
C GLY A 376 3.12 -27.06 18.95
N CYS A 377 2.75 -27.27 20.22
CA CYS A 377 1.61 -28.12 20.56
C CYS A 377 0.23 -27.46 20.39
N GLY A 378 0.13 -26.21 19.91
CA GLY A 378 -1.14 -25.53 19.62
C GLY A 378 -1.56 -24.44 20.59
N LYS A 379 -0.77 -24.10 21.62
CA LYS A 379 -1.11 -23.10 22.64
C LYS A 379 -1.37 -21.70 22.06
N SER A 380 -0.45 -21.19 21.25
CA SER A 380 -0.61 -19.86 20.62
C SER A 380 -1.76 -19.86 19.61
N THR A 381 -2.02 -20.98 18.94
CA THR A 381 -3.19 -21.14 18.07
C THR A 381 -4.49 -21.00 18.86
N LEU A 382 -4.55 -21.59 20.06
CA LEU A 382 -5.71 -21.45 20.95
C LEU A 382 -5.96 -19.99 21.32
N LEU A 383 -4.91 -19.25 21.70
CA LEU A 383 -5.02 -17.81 22.01
C LEU A 383 -5.48 -16.99 20.79
N GLN A 384 -5.02 -17.34 19.59
CA GLN A 384 -5.47 -16.69 18.36
C GLN A 384 -6.96 -16.92 18.07
N LEU A 385 -7.49 -18.10 18.37
CA LEU A 385 -8.93 -18.36 18.26
C LEU A 385 -9.72 -17.61 19.32
N LEU A 386 -9.23 -17.51 20.54
CA LEU A 386 -9.87 -16.76 21.63
C LEU A 386 -9.90 -15.26 21.34
N THR A 387 -8.90 -14.72 20.65
CA THR A 387 -8.90 -13.32 20.22
C THR A 387 -9.63 -13.09 18.90
N ARG A 388 -10.20 -14.14 18.32
CA ARG A 388 -10.84 -14.11 16.99
C ARG A 388 -9.92 -13.57 15.90
N ALA A 389 -8.62 -13.88 15.96
CA ALA A 389 -7.76 -13.72 14.80
C ALA A 389 -8.12 -14.73 13.70
N TRP A 390 -8.66 -15.89 14.12
CA TRP A 390 -9.24 -16.94 13.29
C TRP A 390 -10.54 -17.45 13.94
N ASP A 391 -11.46 -17.97 13.13
CA ASP A 391 -12.59 -18.75 13.63
C ASP A 391 -12.27 -20.26 13.54
N PRO A 392 -12.75 -21.10 14.49
CA PRO A 392 -12.55 -22.54 14.43
C PRO A 392 -13.30 -23.15 13.23
N GLN A 393 -12.74 -24.22 12.66
CA GLN A 393 -13.37 -24.94 11.53
C GLN A 393 -14.48 -25.88 12.01
N GLN A 394 -14.32 -26.41 13.22
CA GLN A 394 -15.33 -27.23 13.90
C GLN A 394 -15.32 -26.88 15.39
N GLY A 395 -16.46 -27.16 16.04
CA GLY A 395 -16.66 -26.82 17.44
C GLY A 395 -17.08 -25.37 17.64
N GLU A 396 -17.20 -24.97 18.90
CA GLU A 396 -17.64 -23.63 19.27
C GLU A 396 -16.84 -23.09 20.47
N ILE A 397 -16.71 -21.76 20.52
CA ILE A 397 -16.12 -21.02 21.62
C ILE A 397 -17.20 -20.10 22.18
N LEU A 398 -17.46 -20.23 23.47
CA LEU A 398 -18.51 -19.49 24.17
C LEU A 398 -17.89 -18.61 25.25
N LEU A 399 -18.40 -17.38 25.36
CA LEU A 399 -18.17 -16.47 26.48
C LEU A 399 -19.52 -16.25 27.17
N ASN A 400 -19.64 -16.60 28.46
CA ASN A 400 -20.91 -16.60 29.20
C ASN A 400 -22.03 -17.28 28.42
N ASP A 401 -21.79 -18.50 27.94
CA ASP A 401 -22.70 -19.33 27.13
C ASP A 401 -23.14 -18.73 25.79
N SER A 402 -22.60 -17.59 25.40
CA SER A 402 -22.86 -16.96 24.10
C SER A 402 -21.69 -17.21 23.15
N PRO A 403 -21.92 -17.59 21.87
CA PRO A 403 -20.86 -17.80 20.91
C PRO A 403 -20.00 -16.53 20.75
N ILE A 404 -18.68 -16.68 20.79
CA ILE A 404 -17.74 -15.55 20.59
C ILE A 404 -17.97 -14.87 19.23
N ALA A 405 -18.48 -15.62 18.24
CA ALA A 405 -18.82 -15.12 16.92
C ALA A 405 -20.01 -14.15 16.91
N SER A 406 -20.86 -14.16 17.95
CA SER A 406 -22.01 -13.24 18.08
C SER A 406 -21.65 -11.88 18.65
N LEU A 407 -20.44 -11.72 19.19
CA LEU A 407 -19.98 -10.44 19.73
C LEU A 407 -19.50 -9.53 18.61
N ASN A 408 -19.83 -8.24 18.70
CA ASN A 408 -19.17 -7.25 17.85
C ASN A 408 -17.70 -7.06 18.26
N GLU A 409 -16.90 -6.49 17.38
CA GLU A 409 -15.46 -6.36 17.61
C GLU A 409 -15.15 -5.53 18.87
N ALA A 410 -15.84 -4.41 19.07
CA ALA A 410 -15.62 -3.53 20.23
C ALA A 410 -15.89 -4.25 21.55
N ALA A 411 -16.99 -4.99 21.64
CA ALA A 411 -17.33 -5.77 22.83
C ALA A 411 -16.30 -6.88 23.09
N LEU A 412 -15.87 -7.59 22.05
CA LEU A 412 -14.83 -8.62 22.19
C LEU A 412 -13.52 -8.02 22.71
N ARG A 413 -13.07 -6.89 22.14
CA ARG A 413 -11.82 -6.22 22.56
C ARG A 413 -11.93 -5.70 24.00
N GLN A 414 -13.09 -5.20 24.43
CA GLN A 414 -13.32 -4.80 25.82
C GLN A 414 -13.40 -5.98 26.79
N THR A 415 -13.80 -7.15 26.32
CA THR A 415 -13.94 -8.36 27.14
C THR A 415 -12.61 -9.06 27.39
N ILE A 416 -11.66 -8.98 26.45
CA ILE A 416 -10.43 -9.75 26.47
C ILE A 416 -9.19 -8.83 26.46
N SER A 417 -8.32 -8.98 27.45
CA SER A 417 -6.99 -8.40 27.49
C SER A 417 -5.95 -9.46 27.19
N VAL A 418 -4.89 -9.10 26.46
CA VAL A 418 -3.83 -10.02 26.05
C VAL A 418 -2.47 -9.47 26.39
N VAL A 419 -1.65 -10.28 27.06
CA VAL A 419 -0.19 -10.08 27.14
C VAL A 419 0.42 -11.02 26.10
N PRO A 420 0.86 -10.51 24.93
CA PRO A 420 1.38 -11.36 23.87
C PRO A 420 2.80 -11.83 24.14
N GLN A 421 3.20 -12.95 23.56
CA GLN A 421 4.58 -13.46 23.64
C GLN A 421 5.60 -12.47 23.06
N ARG A 422 5.27 -11.84 21.93
CA ARG A 422 6.09 -10.78 21.31
C ARG A 422 5.41 -9.43 21.48
N VAL A 423 6.04 -8.57 22.25
CA VAL A 423 5.52 -7.23 22.54
C VAL A 423 6.04 -6.25 21.49
N HIS A 424 5.12 -5.57 20.80
CA HIS A 424 5.51 -4.51 19.90
C HIS A 424 5.61 -3.16 20.63
N LEU A 425 6.76 -2.50 20.43
CA LEU A 425 7.01 -1.15 20.90
C LEU A 425 6.84 -0.18 19.74
N PHE A 426 5.88 0.73 19.85
CA PHE A 426 5.70 1.77 18.85
C PHE A 426 6.73 2.88 19.03
N SER A 427 7.28 3.37 17.93
CA SER A 427 8.17 4.54 17.90
C SER A 427 7.37 5.80 18.21
N ALA A 428 7.12 6.03 19.49
CA ALA A 428 6.26 7.05 20.05
C ALA A 428 6.66 7.34 21.51
N THR A 429 5.98 8.27 22.17
CA THR A 429 6.21 8.55 23.59
C THR A 429 5.78 7.35 24.47
N LEU A 430 6.31 7.27 25.67
CA LEU A 430 5.87 6.29 26.68
C LEU A 430 4.37 6.43 26.97
N ARG A 431 3.86 7.68 27.04
CA ARG A 431 2.43 7.99 27.16
C ARG A 431 1.63 7.34 26.03
N ASP A 432 1.99 7.60 24.79
CA ASP A 432 1.26 7.07 23.62
C ASP A 432 1.27 5.55 23.60
N ASN A 433 2.39 4.93 23.97
CA ASN A 433 2.51 3.49 24.09
C ASN A 433 1.59 2.88 25.16
N LEU A 434 1.27 3.60 26.23
CA LEU A 434 0.34 3.17 27.27
C LEU A 434 -1.11 3.46 26.91
N LEU A 435 -1.39 4.63 26.33
CA LEU A 435 -2.73 5.04 25.91
C LEU A 435 -3.35 4.15 24.83
N LEU A 436 -2.56 3.31 24.15
CA LEU A 436 -3.10 2.25 23.27
C LEU A 436 -4.07 1.32 23.99
N ALA A 437 -3.82 1.05 25.28
CA ALA A 437 -4.67 0.15 26.07
C ALA A 437 -5.88 0.85 26.68
N SER A 438 -5.73 2.12 27.04
CA SER A 438 -6.80 2.93 27.66
C SER A 438 -6.65 4.40 27.29
N PRO A 439 -7.27 4.85 26.16
CA PRO A 439 -7.10 6.22 25.64
C PRO A 439 -7.55 7.34 26.59
N GLY A 440 -8.40 7.02 27.58
CA GLY A 440 -8.92 7.98 28.55
C GLY A 440 -8.17 8.04 29.88
N SER A 441 -7.06 7.32 30.03
CA SER A 441 -6.32 7.30 31.30
C SER A 441 -5.58 8.63 31.55
N SER A 442 -5.62 9.09 32.82
CA SER A 442 -4.87 10.28 33.24
C SER A 442 -3.37 9.96 33.40
N ASP A 443 -2.52 10.99 33.34
CA ASP A 443 -1.08 10.85 33.53
C ASP A 443 -0.71 10.24 34.89
N GLU A 444 -1.51 10.55 35.93
CA GLU A 444 -1.36 9.98 37.26
C GLU A 444 -1.61 8.47 37.26
N ALA A 445 -2.67 8.01 36.57
CA ALA A 445 -2.98 6.59 36.42
C ALA A 445 -1.90 5.85 35.64
N LEU A 446 -1.37 6.46 34.59
CA LEU A 446 -0.26 5.91 33.81
C LEU A 446 1.02 5.78 34.64
N ALA A 447 1.36 6.81 35.42
CA ALA A 447 2.52 6.80 36.29
C ALA A 447 2.37 5.77 37.41
N GLU A 448 1.19 5.64 38.01
CA GLU A 448 0.92 4.65 39.05
C GLU A 448 1.05 3.22 38.52
N ILE A 449 0.50 2.92 37.38
CA ILE A 449 0.65 1.57 36.78
C ILE A 449 2.12 1.25 36.50
N LEU A 450 2.93 2.22 36.02
CA LEU A 450 4.36 2.03 35.80
C LEU A 450 5.12 1.71 37.08
N ARG A 451 4.77 2.38 38.19
CA ARG A 451 5.36 2.07 39.50
C ARG A 451 4.98 0.65 39.93
N ARG A 452 3.72 0.28 39.82
CA ARG A 452 3.24 -1.06 40.21
C ARG A 452 3.91 -2.19 39.44
N VAL A 453 4.20 -1.99 38.14
CA VAL A 453 4.94 -3.00 37.34
C VAL A 453 6.47 -2.89 37.48
N GLY A 454 6.98 -1.99 38.32
CA GLY A 454 8.44 -1.80 38.54
C GLY A 454 9.13 -1.13 37.34
N LEU A 455 8.47 -0.20 36.69
CA LEU A 455 9.01 0.61 35.58
C LEU A 455 9.14 2.09 35.94
N GLU A 456 9.22 2.42 37.23
CA GLU A 456 9.37 3.80 37.73
C GLU A 456 10.57 4.53 37.13
N LYS A 457 11.64 3.82 36.82
CA LYS A 457 12.82 4.38 36.13
C LYS A 457 12.55 4.97 34.75
N LEU A 458 11.47 4.57 34.11
CA LEU A 458 11.05 5.18 32.85
C LEU A 458 10.41 6.55 33.02
N LEU A 459 10.04 6.90 34.28
CA LEU A 459 9.50 8.21 34.64
C LEU A 459 10.60 9.24 34.96
N GLU A 460 11.85 8.81 35.07
CA GLU A 460 12.99 9.71 35.22
C GLU A 460 13.21 10.48 33.90
N ASP A 461 13.98 11.57 33.94
CA ASP A 461 14.28 12.46 32.81
C ASP A 461 13.02 13.11 32.20
N ALA A 462 12.62 12.67 31.00
CA ALA A 462 11.47 13.20 30.27
C ALA A 462 10.11 12.61 30.71
N GLY A 463 10.10 11.68 31.66
CA GLY A 463 8.88 11.05 32.18
C GLY A 463 8.05 10.39 31.10
N LEU A 464 6.73 10.58 31.13
CA LEU A 464 5.80 10.03 30.15
C LEU A 464 6.05 10.54 28.71
N ASN A 465 6.80 11.62 28.53
CA ASN A 465 7.17 12.16 27.21
C ASN A 465 8.44 11.51 26.63
N SER A 466 9.08 10.59 27.35
CA SER A 466 10.25 9.85 26.85
C SER A 466 9.89 9.13 25.55
N TRP A 467 10.69 9.35 24.49
CA TRP A 467 10.53 8.69 23.21
C TRP A 467 11.09 7.27 23.27
N LEU A 468 10.30 6.29 22.84
CA LEU A 468 10.65 4.88 22.81
C LEU A 468 10.75 4.36 21.38
N GLY A 469 11.48 3.26 21.16
CA GLY A 469 11.61 2.61 19.86
C GLY A 469 12.70 3.23 18.98
N GLU A 470 12.46 3.27 17.66
CA GLU A 470 13.45 3.82 16.72
C GLU A 470 13.70 5.30 17.00
N GLY A 471 14.97 5.67 17.12
CA GLY A 471 15.38 7.03 17.44
C GLY A 471 15.24 7.44 18.91
N GLY A 472 14.82 6.53 19.80
CA GLY A 472 14.63 6.76 21.22
C GLY A 472 15.25 5.69 22.11
N ARG A 473 14.78 5.65 23.36
CA ARG A 473 15.23 4.66 24.34
C ARG A 473 14.78 3.27 23.93
N GLN A 474 15.72 2.34 23.84
CA GLN A 474 15.44 0.91 23.70
C GLN A 474 15.12 0.31 25.07
N LEU A 475 14.09 -0.51 25.15
CA LEU A 475 13.74 -1.23 26.35
C LEU A 475 14.42 -2.60 26.39
N SER A 476 14.87 -3.01 27.56
CA SER A 476 15.30 -4.39 27.80
C SER A 476 14.13 -5.36 27.63
N GLY A 477 14.41 -6.64 27.40
CA GLY A 477 13.35 -7.66 27.28
C GLY A 477 12.43 -7.71 28.51
N GLY A 478 12.99 -7.50 29.71
CA GLY A 478 12.21 -7.41 30.95
C GLY A 478 11.34 -6.16 31.05
N GLU A 479 11.87 -4.98 30.69
CA GLU A 479 11.10 -3.74 30.66
C GLU A 479 9.96 -3.81 29.62
N LEU A 480 10.24 -4.38 28.45
CA LEU A 480 9.24 -4.56 27.39
C LEU A 480 8.10 -5.48 27.85
N ARG A 481 8.41 -6.56 28.58
CA ARG A 481 7.43 -7.49 29.12
C ARG A 481 6.57 -6.81 30.20
N ARG A 482 7.19 -6.05 31.12
CA ARG A 482 6.46 -5.27 32.13
C ARG A 482 5.57 -4.20 31.51
N LEU A 483 6.00 -3.57 30.39
CA LEU A 483 5.17 -2.63 29.65
C LEU A 483 3.91 -3.31 29.05
N ALA A 484 4.04 -4.54 28.55
CA ALA A 484 2.89 -5.31 28.08
C ALA A 484 1.90 -5.63 29.19
N ILE A 485 2.41 -5.97 30.36
CA ILE A 485 1.59 -6.20 31.57
C ILE A 485 0.91 -4.88 31.98
N ALA A 486 1.62 -3.76 31.99
CA ALA A 486 1.03 -2.44 32.25
C ALA A 486 -0.13 -2.12 31.31
N ARG A 487 0.04 -2.39 29.99
CA ARG A 487 -1.05 -2.25 29.01
C ARG A 487 -2.25 -3.14 29.34
N ALA A 488 -2.01 -4.41 29.70
CA ALA A 488 -3.10 -5.33 30.02
C ALA A 488 -3.86 -4.90 31.28
N LEU A 489 -3.17 -4.34 32.27
CA LEU A 489 -3.77 -3.83 33.51
C LEU A 489 -4.55 -2.53 33.27
N LEU A 490 -4.04 -1.62 32.42
CA LEU A 490 -4.76 -0.40 32.01
C LEU A 490 -6.02 -0.71 31.22
N HIS A 491 -5.99 -1.76 30.42
CA HIS A 491 -7.14 -2.20 29.63
C HIS A 491 -8.27 -2.75 30.48
N ASP A 492 -7.95 -3.33 31.63
CA ASP A 492 -8.86 -3.77 32.71
C ASP A 492 -9.99 -4.72 32.28
N ALA A 493 -9.75 -5.59 31.29
CA ALA A 493 -10.75 -6.54 30.81
C ALA A 493 -11.03 -7.68 31.79
N PRO A 494 -12.27 -8.26 31.81
CA PRO A 494 -12.65 -9.35 32.72
C PRO A 494 -11.98 -10.71 32.40
N LEU A 495 -11.57 -10.94 31.14
CA LEU A 495 -10.81 -12.13 30.72
C LEU A 495 -9.41 -11.72 30.30
N VAL A 496 -8.39 -12.32 30.91
CA VAL A 496 -7.00 -12.02 30.65
C VAL A 496 -6.30 -13.25 30.08
N LEU A 497 -5.70 -13.08 28.90
CA LEU A 497 -4.90 -14.08 28.21
C LEU A 497 -3.42 -13.72 28.33
N LEU A 498 -2.63 -14.61 28.88
CA LEU A 498 -1.19 -14.42 29.08
C LEU A 498 -0.42 -15.43 28.24
N ASP A 499 0.31 -14.95 27.23
CA ASP A 499 1.16 -15.81 26.38
C ASP A 499 2.63 -15.70 26.81
N GLU A 500 3.08 -16.69 27.59
CA GLU A 500 4.44 -16.79 28.12
C GLU A 500 4.93 -15.48 28.79
N PRO A 501 4.19 -14.94 29.78
CA PRO A 501 4.43 -13.59 30.31
C PRO A 501 5.79 -13.43 31.02
N THR A 502 6.45 -14.52 31.37
CA THR A 502 7.74 -14.52 32.09
C THR A 502 8.90 -15.06 31.26
N GLU A 503 8.70 -15.32 29.95
CA GLU A 503 9.75 -15.81 29.08
C GLU A 503 10.93 -14.81 29.01
N GLY A 504 12.17 -15.31 29.10
CA GLY A 504 13.38 -14.49 29.00
C GLY A 504 13.70 -13.67 30.26
N LEU A 505 12.93 -13.80 31.34
CA LEU A 505 13.19 -13.13 32.59
C LEU A 505 14.09 -13.97 33.52
N ASP A 506 14.89 -13.29 34.33
CA ASP A 506 15.63 -13.90 35.44
C ASP A 506 14.66 -14.35 36.55
N ALA A 507 15.12 -15.25 37.41
CA ALA A 507 14.30 -15.90 38.44
C ALA A 507 13.66 -14.91 39.44
N THR A 508 14.34 -13.82 39.76
CA THR A 508 13.85 -12.80 40.71
C THR A 508 12.72 -11.99 40.06
N THR A 509 12.94 -11.48 38.84
CA THR A 509 11.98 -10.72 38.07
C THR A 509 10.74 -11.57 37.73
N GLU A 510 10.96 -12.85 37.38
CA GLU A 510 9.85 -13.81 37.13
C GLU A 510 8.95 -13.93 38.37
N SER A 511 9.51 -14.11 39.56
CA SER A 511 8.73 -14.23 40.79
C SER A 511 7.93 -12.95 41.09
N GLN A 512 8.55 -11.79 40.94
CA GLN A 512 7.91 -10.49 41.15
C GLN A 512 6.73 -10.29 40.19
N ILE A 513 6.90 -10.64 38.90
CA ILE A 513 5.85 -10.55 37.89
C ILE A 513 4.69 -11.51 38.20
N LEU A 514 4.98 -12.76 38.57
CA LEU A 514 3.95 -13.72 38.94
C LEU A 514 3.17 -13.30 40.19
N GLU A 515 3.82 -12.67 41.18
CA GLU A 515 3.16 -12.10 42.35
C GLU A 515 2.25 -10.93 41.99
N LEU A 516 2.75 -9.99 41.17
CA LEU A 516 2.00 -8.87 40.68
C LEU A 516 0.74 -9.32 39.89
N LEU A 517 0.91 -10.28 38.99
CA LEU A 517 -0.20 -10.84 38.21
C LEU A 517 -1.24 -11.52 39.11
N ALA A 518 -0.81 -12.29 40.10
CA ALA A 518 -1.69 -12.96 41.05
C ALA A 518 -2.51 -11.98 41.91
N GLU A 519 -1.92 -10.85 42.32
CA GLU A 519 -2.58 -9.81 43.08
C GLU A 519 -3.61 -9.06 42.23
N MET A 520 -3.20 -8.57 41.04
CA MET A 520 -3.99 -7.67 40.21
C MET A 520 -5.10 -8.38 39.42
N MET A 521 -4.98 -9.70 39.25
CA MET A 521 -5.94 -10.50 38.47
C MET A 521 -6.86 -11.36 39.36
N ARG A 522 -6.87 -11.13 40.67
CA ARG A 522 -7.59 -11.98 41.65
C ARG A 522 -9.06 -12.19 41.34
N GLU A 523 -9.75 -11.17 40.81
CA GLU A 523 -11.19 -11.24 40.47
C GLU A 523 -11.46 -11.51 38.98
N LYS A 524 -10.40 -11.65 38.17
CA LYS A 524 -10.51 -11.84 36.73
C LYS A 524 -10.41 -13.31 36.35
N THR A 525 -10.97 -13.66 35.22
CA THR A 525 -10.74 -14.98 34.60
C THR A 525 -9.39 -14.93 33.88
N VAL A 526 -8.49 -15.87 34.19
CA VAL A 526 -7.11 -15.87 33.65
C VAL A 526 -6.79 -17.16 32.96
N LEU A 527 -6.33 -17.06 31.73
CA LEU A 527 -5.77 -18.16 30.98
C LEU A 527 -4.29 -17.87 30.68
N MET A 528 -3.39 -18.58 31.33
CA MET A 528 -1.94 -18.42 31.13
C MET A 528 -1.38 -19.57 30.31
N VAL A 529 -0.76 -19.28 29.20
CA VAL A 529 0.02 -20.22 28.41
C VAL A 529 1.48 -20.13 28.83
N THR A 530 2.10 -21.25 29.14
CA THR A 530 3.51 -21.29 29.54
C THR A 530 4.15 -22.65 29.22
N HIS A 531 5.46 -22.66 29.12
CA HIS A 531 6.28 -23.88 29.16
C HIS A 531 7.08 -24.01 30.46
N ARG A 532 6.95 -23.02 31.37
CA ARG A 532 7.64 -22.97 32.67
C ARG A 532 6.75 -23.53 33.78
N LEU A 533 7.36 -24.19 34.73
CA LEU A 533 6.66 -24.84 35.83
C LEU A 533 6.57 -23.99 37.12
N ARG A 534 7.32 -22.87 37.13
CA ARG A 534 7.34 -21.98 38.29
C ARG A 534 6.00 -21.26 38.42
N GLY A 535 5.46 -21.20 39.63
CA GLY A 535 4.20 -20.51 39.93
C GLY A 535 2.92 -21.27 39.58
N LEU A 536 3.00 -22.43 38.91
CA LEU A 536 1.82 -23.21 38.51
C LEU A 536 0.97 -23.72 39.70
N SER A 537 1.56 -23.90 40.87
CA SER A 537 0.84 -24.29 42.09
C SER A 537 -0.20 -23.26 42.56
N ARG A 538 -0.17 -22.04 42.05
CA ARG A 538 -1.14 -20.96 42.33
C ARG A 538 -2.40 -21.03 41.48
N PHE A 539 -2.39 -21.80 40.39
CA PHE A 539 -3.52 -21.95 39.48
C PHE A 539 -4.48 -23.03 39.99
N GLN A 540 -5.78 -22.76 39.91
CA GLN A 540 -6.82 -23.70 40.30
C GLN A 540 -6.79 -24.95 39.43
N GLN A 541 -6.44 -24.79 38.15
CA GLN A 541 -6.38 -25.87 37.20
C GLN A 541 -5.18 -25.74 36.27
N ILE A 542 -4.53 -26.85 35.97
CA ILE A 542 -3.44 -26.97 35.02
C ILE A 542 -3.87 -27.95 33.92
N ILE A 543 -3.68 -27.54 32.69
CA ILE A 543 -3.97 -28.31 31.50
C ILE A 543 -2.68 -28.60 30.77
N VAL A 544 -2.43 -29.85 30.44
CA VAL A 544 -1.27 -30.23 29.64
C VAL A 544 -1.72 -30.54 28.22
N MET A 545 -1.14 -29.79 27.28
CA MET A 545 -1.39 -29.97 25.85
C MET A 545 -0.20 -30.63 25.17
N ASP A 546 -0.52 -31.56 24.27
CA ASP A 546 0.43 -32.18 23.35
C ASP A 546 -0.22 -32.45 21.98
N ASN A 547 0.50 -32.18 20.90
CA ASN A 547 0.05 -32.45 19.52
C ASN A 547 -1.39 -31.96 19.19
N GLY A 548 -1.78 -30.79 19.72
CA GLY A 548 -3.09 -30.19 19.48
C GLY A 548 -4.24 -30.79 20.32
N GLN A 549 -3.94 -31.56 21.35
CA GLN A 549 -4.93 -32.18 22.23
C GLN A 549 -4.62 -31.92 23.70
N ILE A 550 -5.64 -31.93 24.55
CA ILE A 550 -5.49 -31.93 26.00
C ILE A 550 -5.26 -33.40 26.44
N ILE A 551 -4.11 -33.63 27.04
CA ILE A 551 -3.71 -34.99 27.49
C ILE A 551 -3.89 -35.18 29.00
N GLU A 552 -3.77 -34.11 29.78
CA GLU A 552 -3.96 -34.12 31.22
C GLU A 552 -4.62 -32.85 31.71
N GLN A 553 -5.45 -32.95 32.73
CA GLN A 553 -6.13 -31.86 33.35
C GLN A 553 -6.33 -32.14 34.85
N GLY A 554 -6.07 -31.15 35.70
CA GLY A 554 -6.25 -31.25 37.16
C GLY A 554 -5.52 -30.21 37.93
N THR A 555 -5.56 -30.28 39.25
CA THR A 555 -4.78 -29.43 40.14
C THR A 555 -3.31 -29.84 40.15
N HIS A 556 -2.43 -28.97 40.63
CA HIS A 556 -1.00 -29.27 40.78
C HIS A 556 -0.72 -30.60 41.57
N ALA A 557 -1.45 -30.80 42.65
CA ALA A 557 -1.29 -32.01 43.50
C ALA A 557 -1.76 -33.27 42.80
N GLU A 558 -2.93 -33.23 42.11
CA GLU A 558 -3.48 -34.36 41.39
C GLU A 558 -2.59 -34.80 40.22
N LEU A 559 -2.08 -33.85 39.43
CA LEU A 559 -1.21 -34.11 38.32
C LEU A 559 0.13 -34.70 38.72
N LEU A 560 0.67 -34.27 39.88
CA LEU A 560 1.88 -34.86 40.45
C LEU A 560 1.63 -36.28 40.92
N ALA A 561 0.48 -36.54 41.57
CA ALA A 561 0.12 -37.89 42.03
C ALA A 561 -0.10 -38.91 40.89
N ARG A 562 -0.60 -38.43 39.74
CA ARG A 562 -0.79 -39.29 38.55
C ARG A 562 0.50 -39.69 37.87
N GLN A 563 1.65 -39.06 38.15
CA GLN A 563 2.97 -39.33 37.56
C GLN A 563 2.98 -39.35 36.03
N GLY A 564 2.09 -38.60 35.41
CA GLY A 564 1.95 -38.50 33.97
C GLY A 564 2.92 -37.52 33.31
N ARG A 565 2.46 -36.91 32.22
CA ARG A 565 3.28 -35.95 31.43
C ARG A 565 3.67 -34.70 32.21
N TYR A 566 2.77 -34.19 33.06
CA TYR A 566 3.06 -33.07 33.96
C TYR A 566 4.20 -33.41 34.92
N TYR A 567 4.19 -34.61 35.52
CA TYR A 567 5.26 -35.06 36.40
C TYR A 567 6.60 -35.16 35.65
N GLN A 568 6.60 -35.71 34.44
CA GLN A 568 7.78 -35.78 33.57
C GLN A 568 8.37 -34.40 33.29
N PHE A 569 7.54 -33.41 32.96
CA PHE A 569 7.97 -32.03 32.78
C PHE A 569 8.64 -31.49 34.06
N LYS A 570 8.13 -31.80 35.24
CA LYS A 570 8.70 -31.34 36.52
C LYS A 570 10.04 -31.99 36.86
N GLN A 571 10.23 -33.22 36.45
CA GLN A 571 11.48 -33.94 36.61
C GLN A 571 12.55 -33.57 35.58
N GLY A 572 12.20 -32.75 34.59
CA GLY A 572 13.10 -32.39 33.50
C GLY A 572 13.33 -33.47 32.46
N LEU A 573 12.40 -34.44 32.37
CA LEU A 573 12.43 -35.61 31.47
C LEU A 573 11.60 -35.31 30.15
#